data_f264123ff2cb6b5a237ed9feea099729
#
_entry.id   f264123ff2cb6b5a237ed9feea099729
#
_cell.length_a   1.000
_cell.length_b   1.000
_cell.length_c   1.000
_cell.angle_alpha   90.00
_cell.angle_beta   90.00
_cell.angle_gamma   90.00
#
_symmetry.space_group_name_H-M   'P 1'
#
loop_
_entity.id
_entity.type
_entity.pdbx_description
1 polymer ?
#
loop_
_entity_poly.entity_id
_entity_poly.type
_entity_poly.pdbx_seq_one_letter_code
_entity_poly.pdbx_strand_id
1 'polypeptide(L)'
;NLKLQLFLSGSHLSKLYGETINEVISDDIEPKALIPLSIDKNPTSTMSYLTGEMMIGFEKVLREFEPEILILLGDRYEIFCAAVTAHMKGIKVVHLHGGELTLGAYDDAYRHSITKFSYLHFTASKNYRRRVIQLGENPRKVFNVGPLARESISHVKFLKKSELEKRLKLKLKQKVILATFHPEIGSEEKNKQNLMDFIHVLGELENVSVLFTSPNLDFLGNEVKKLLKQLEANIFKADWLTVGIMAGSDLSLIHISEPTR
;
A
#
# COMPACT_ATOMS: atom_id res chain seq x y z
N ASN A 1 6.38 -20.57 -22.17
CA ASN A 1 5.38 -19.49 -22.13
C ASN A 1 4.77 -19.48 -20.75
N LEU A 2 4.86 -18.33 -20.04
CA LEU A 2 4.16 -18.12 -18.78
C LEU A 2 2.79 -17.51 -19.07
N LYS A 3 1.74 -18.03 -18.43
CA LYS A 3 0.39 -17.44 -18.45
C LYS A 3 0.22 -16.71 -17.14
N LEU A 4 0.26 -15.38 -17.18
CA LEU A 4 -0.01 -14.53 -16.02
C LEU A 4 -1.51 -14.29 -15.89
N GLN A 5 -2.04 -14.41 -14.66
CA GLN A 5 -3.42 -14.10 -14.30
C GLN A 5 -3.42 -13.21 -13.07
N LEU A 6 -4.11 -12.09 -13.13
CA LEU A 6 -4.25 -11.16 -12.02
C LEU A 6 -5.59 -11.40 -11.32
N PHE A 7 -5.54 -11.55 -9.99
CA PHE A 7 -6.73 -11.60 -9.14
C PHE A 7 -6.74 -10.35 -8.25
N LEU A 8 -7.87 -9.67 -8.17
CA LEU A 8 -8.05 -8.49 -7.31
C LEU A 8 -9.00 -8.78 -6.17
N SER A 9 -8.71 -8.23 -5.02
CA SER A 9 -9.48 -8.47 -3.80
C SER A 9 -9.52 -7.25 -2.88
N GLY A 10 -10.40 -7.29 -1.89
CA GLY A 10 -10.43 -6.35 -0.79
C GLY A 10 -10.71 -4.91 -1.19
N SER A 11 -9.90 -4.01 -0.69
CA SER A 11 -10.06 -2.57 -0.87
C SER A 11 -10.00 -2.10 -2.32
N HIS A 12 -9.32 -2.84 -3.22
CA HIS A 12 -9.30 -2.53 -4.65
C HIS A 12 -10.68 -2.47 -5.31
N LEU A 13 -11.66 -3.20 -4.74
CA LEU A 13 -13.01 -3.32 -5.29
C LEU A 13 -14.03 -2.44 -4.54
N SER A 14 -13.61 -1.73 -3.50
CA SER A 14 -14.49 -0.97 -2.63
C SER A 14 -14.55 0.50 -3.01
N LYS A 15 -15.79 1.05 -3.10
CA LYS A 15 -16.04 2.48 -3.33
C LYS A 15 -15.55 3.34 -2.17
N LEU A 16 -15.65 2.84 -0.94
CA LEU A 16 -15.15 3.53 0.25
C LEU A 16 -13.63 3.74 0.19
N TYR A 17 -12.94 2.89 -0.56
CA TYR A 17 -11.48 2.84 -0.65
C TYR A 17 -10.94 3.28 -2.02
N GLY A 18 -11.78 3.94 -2.82
CA GLY A 18 -11.36 4.61 -4.05
C GLY A 18 -11.38 3.75 -5.30
N GLU A 19 -11.89 2.50 -5.24
CA GLU A 19 -12.03 1.60 -6.41
C GLU A 19 -10.76 1.56 -7.28
N THR A 20 -9.61 1.29 -6.69
CA THR A 20 -8.31 1.30 -7.40
C THR A 20 -8.20 0.21 -8.49
N ILE A 21 -9.22 -0.64 -8.65
CA ILE A 21 -9.39 -1.48 -9.84
C ILE A 21 -9.40 -0.66 -11.14
N ASN A 22 -9.90 0.57 -11.11
CA ASN A 22 -9.96 1.43 -12.29
C ASN A 22 -8.56 1.79 -12.82
N GLU A 23 -7.55 1.82 -11.93
CA GLU A 23 -6.16 2.06 -12.32
C GLU A 23 -5.57 0.85 -13.01
N VAL A 24 -5.82 -0.34 -12.47
CA VAL A 24 -5.40 -1.60 -13.09
C VAL A 24 -5.96 -1.71 -14.50
N ILE A 25 -7.23 -1.34 -14.68
CA ILE A 25 -7.87 -1.33 -16.01
C ILE A 25 -7.27 -0.24 -16.91
N SER A 26 -6.92 0.92 -16.36
CA SER A 26 -6.28 2.01 -17.13
C SER A 26 -4.87 1.66 -17.61
N ASP A 27 -4.23 0.67 -16.98
CA ASP A 27 -2.94 0.11 -17.40
C ASP A 27 -3.08 -1.05 -18.41
N ASP A 28 -4.26 -1.19 -19.03
CA ASP A 28 -4.61 -2.26 -19.98
C ASP A 28 -4.49 -3.69 -19.39
N ILE A 29 -4.62 -3.81 -18.06
CA ILE A 29 -4.58 -5.10 -17.38
C ILE A 29 -6.00 -5.53 -17.04
N GLU A 30 -6.44 -6.66 -17.59
CA GLU A 30 -7.74 -7.27 -17.30
C GLU A 30 -7.62 -8.30 -16.15
N PRO A 31 -8.21 -8.03 -14.97
CA PRO A 31 -8.24 -9.02 -13.89
C PRO A 31 -9.04 -10.26 -14.29
N LYS A 32 -8.53 -11.45 -13.98
CA LYS A 32 -9.20 -12.71 -14.27
C LYS A 32 -10.24 -13.09 -13.24
N ALA A 33 -10.06 -12.65 -12.01
CA ALA A 33 -11.07 -12.85 -10.96
C ALA A 33 -11.09 -11.68 -9.99
N LEU A 34 -12.26 -11.43 -9.43
CA LEU A 34 -12.52 -10.42 -8.41
C LEU A 34 -13.05 -11.11 -7.15
N ILE A 35 -12.48 -10.78 -6.00
CA ILE A 35 -12.89 -11.29 -4.69
C ILE A 35 -13.46 -10.11 -3.88
N PRO A 36 -14.75 -9.77 -4.04
CA PRO A 36 -15.35 -8.68 -3.31
C PRO A 36 -15.54 -9.05 -1.83
N LEU A 37 -15.48 -8.05 -0.96
CA LEU A 37 -15.81 -8.15 0.45
C LEU A 37 -17.12 -7.43 0.74
N SER A 38 -17.76 -7.80 1.84
CA SER A 38 -18.99 -7.15 2.31
C SER A 38 -18.77 -5.78 2.95
N ILE A 39 -17.55 -5.25 2.94
CA ILE A 39 -17.15 -4.01 3.62
C ILE A 39 -17.98 -2.80 3.21
N ASP A 40 -18.35 -2.67 1.94
CA ASP A 40 -19.19 -1.57 1.46
C ASP A 40 -20.66 -1.70 1.93
N LYS A 41 -21.11 -2.92 2.16
CA LYS A 41 -22.47 -3.22 2.63
C LYS A 41 -22.57 -3.19 4.16
N ASN A 42 -21.48 -3.52 4.83
CA ASN A 42 -21.39 -3.56 6.27
C ASN A 42 -20.05 -2.98 6.76
N PRO A 43 -19.93 -1.63 6.85
CA PRO A 43 -18.69 -0.96 7.26
C PRO A 43 -18.25 -1.27 8.70
N THR A 44 -19.11 -1.87 9.50
CA THR A 44 -18.81 -2.28 10.88
C THR A 44 -18.31 -3.73 10.99
N SER A 45 -18.12 -4.41 9.86
CA SER A 45 -17.55 -5.76 9.83
C SER A 45 -16.18 -5.78 10.51
N THR A 46 -15.99 -6.75 11.39
CA THR A 46 -14.69 -6.95 12.05
C THR A 46 -13.65 -7.50 11.06
N MET A 47 -12.37 -7.22 11.32
CA MET A 47 -11.28 -7.78 10.51
C MET A 47 -11.30 -9.30 10.44
N SER A 48 -11.69 -9.97 11.54
CA SER A 48 -11.82 -11.43 11.57
C SER A 48 -12.90 -11.93 10.62
N TYR A 49 -14.03 -11.23 10.53
CA TYR A 49 -15.11 -11.56 9.59
C TYR A 49 -14.66 -11.40 8.15
N LEU A 50 -14.06 -10.24 7.83
CA LEU A 50 -13.54 -9.95 6.49
C LEU A 50 -12.44 -10.94 6.07
N THR A 51 -11.58 -11.35 7.01
CA THR A 51 -10.58 -12.41 6.80
C THR A 51 -11.24 -13.73 6.41
N GLY A 52 -12.32 -14.11 7.09
CA GLY A 52 -13.10 -15.32 6.74
C GLY A 52 -13.72 -15.25 5.34
N GLU A 53 -14.36 -14.12 4.98
CA GLU A 53 -14.90 -13.91 3.63
C GLU A 53 -13.80 -13.99 2.56
N MET A 54 -12.63 -13.39 2.84
CA MET A 54 -11.50 -13.39 1.93
C MET A 54 -10.98 -14.80 1.68
N MET A 55 -10.83 -15.63 2.73
CA MET A 55 -10.39 -17.02 2.58
C MET A 55 -11.37 -17.85 1.76
N ILE A 56 -12.68 -17.67 1.96
CA ILE A 56 -13.72 -18.32 1.15
C ILE A 56 -13.64 -17.84 -0.31
N GLY A 57 -13.40 -16.56 -0.54
CA GLY A 57 -13.23 -15.99 -1.86
C GLY A 57 -12.01 -16.59 -2.59
N PHE A 58 -10.85 -16.63 -1.93
CA PHE A 58 -9.65 -17.25 -2.49
C PHE A 58 -9.84 -18.74 -2.74
N GLU A 59 -10.52 -19.47 -1.86
CA GLU A 59 -10.82 -20.89 -2.08
C GLU A 59 -11.53 -21.10 -3.42
N LYS A 60 -12.56 -20.31 -3.70
CA LYS A 60 -13.33 -20.41 -4.95
C LYS A 60 -12.45 -20.12 -6.16
N VAL A 61 -11.71 -19.01 -6.13
CA VAL A 61 -10.84 -18.59 -7.24
C VAL A 61 -9.70 -19.58 -7.48
N LEU A 62 -9.02 -20.02 -6.43
CA LEU A 62 -7.91 -20.98 -6.57
C LEU A 62 -8.38 -22.36 -6.98
N ARG A 63 -9.63 -22.74 -6.70
CA ARG A 63 -10.24 -23.97 -7.20
C ARG A 63 -10.61 -23.88 -8.69
N GLU A 64 -11.08 -22.71 -9.13
CA GLU A 64 -11.50 -22.49 -10.52
C GLU A 64 -10.30 -22.38 -11.47
N PHE A 65 -9.25 -21.66 -11.05
CA PHE A 65 -8.12 -21.34 -11.94
C PHE A 65 -6.92 -22.28 -11.79
N GLU A 66 -6.83 -23.02 -10.70
CA GLU A 66 -5.77 -23.99 -10.39
C GLU A 66 -4.35 -23.51 -10.77
N PRO A 67 -3.88 -22.35 -10.28
CA PRO A 67 -2.57 -21.84 -10.65
C PRO A 67 -1.46 -22.74 -10.10
N GLU A 68 -0.43 -23.00 -10.90
CA GLU A 68 0.76 -23.76 -10.45
C GLU A 68 1.55 -22.97 -9.38
N ILE A 69 1.55 -21.66 -9.50
CA ILE A 69 2.29 -20.75 -8.62
C ILE A 69 1.42 -19.53 -8.32
N LEU A 70 1.37 -19.14 -7.06
CA LEU A 70 0.77 -17.89 -6.60
C LEU A 70 1.85 -16.91 -6.16
N ILE A 71 1.93 -15.75 -6.80
CA ILE A 71 2.88 -14.70 -6.45
C ILE A 71 2.18 -13.68 -5.56
N LEU A 72 2.74 -13.43 -4.39
CA LEU A 72 2.19 -12.54 -3.36
C LEU A 72 3.20 -11.47 -2.97
N LEU A 73 2.74 -10.22 -2.87
CA LEU A 73 3.56 -9.08 -2.47
C LEU A 73 3.10 -8.54 -1.11
N GLY A 74 4.05 -8.38 -0.19
CA GLY A 74 3.84 -7.66 1.07
C GLY A 74 3.25 -8.52 2.18
N ASP A 75 2.43 -7.90 3.02
CA ASP A 75 2.13 -8.37 4.37
C ASP A 75 0.69 -8.13 4.83
N ARG A 76 -0.16 -7.59 3.98
CA ARG A 76 -1.53 -7.30 4.36
C ARG A 76 -2.33 -8.57 4.64
N TYR A 77 -3.40 -8.45 5.43
CA TYR A 77 -4.26 -9.59 5.77
C TYR A 77 -4.87 -10.28 4.55
N GLU A 78 -5.13 -9.54 3.45
CA GLU A 78 -5.61 -10.11 2.19
C GLU A 78 -4.58 -11.09 1.60
N ILE A 79 -3.31 -10.70 1.62
CA ILE A 79 -2.19 -11.51 1.13
C ILE A 79 -1.96 -12.72 2.04
N PHE A 80 -2.14 -12.55 3.35
CA PHE A 80 -2.11 -13.66 4.31
C PHE A 80 -3.20 -14.68 4.00
N CYS A 81 -4.45 -14.26 3.75
CA CYS A 81 -5.55 -15.15 3.37
C CYS A 81 -5.24 -15.94 2.09
N ALA A 82 -4.68 -15.26 1.10
CA ALA A 82 -4.26 -15.90 -0.15
C ALA A 82 -3.18 -16.97 0.09
N ALA A 83 -2.17 -16.65 0.91
CA ALA A 83 -1.07 -17.56 1.24
C ALA A 83 -1.54 -18.82 1.97
N VAL A 84 -2.39 -18.65 3.00
CA VAL A 84 -2.96 -19.78 3.77
C VAL A 84 -3.78 -20.68 2.86
N THR A 85 -4.68 -20.09 2.06
CA THR A 85 -5.56 -20.86 1.18
C THR A 85 -4.78 -21.61 0.10
N ALA A 86 -3.77 -20.97 -0.51
CA ALA A 86 -2.89 -21.61 -1.49
C ALA A 86 -2.09 -22.76 -0.87
N HIS A 87 -1.54 -22.54 0.32
CA HIS A 87 -0.78 -23.57 1.05
C HIS A 87 -1.62 -24.82 1.33
N MET A 88 -2.87 -24.63 1.81
CA MET A 88 -3.80 -25.73 2.07
C MET A 88 -4.17 -26.52 0.80
N LYS A 89 -4.10 -25.88 -0.37
CA LYS A 89 -4.35 -26.50 -1.68
C LYS A 89 -3.09 -27.09 -2.33
N GLY A 90 -1.92 -27.00 -1.69
CA GLY A 90 -0.66 -27.44 -2.24
C GLY A 90 -0.11 -26.56 -3.37
N ILE A 91 -0.66 -25.38 -3.58
CA ILE A 91 -0.19 -24.40 -4.57
C ILE A 91 1.10 -23.74 -4.05
N LYS A 92 2.12 -23.68 -4.88
CA LYS A 92 3.40 -23.04 -4.50
C LYS A 92 3.25 -21.54 -4.40
N VAL A 93 3.55 -20.99 -3.23
CA VAL A 93 3.54 -19.55 -2.98
C VAL A 93 4.93 -18.97 -3.19
N VAL A 94 5.00 -17.84 -3.90
CA VAL A 94 6.19 -17.00 -4.05
C VAL A 94 5.94 -15.71 -3.29
N HIS A 95 6.77 -15.41 -2.29
CA HIS A 95 6.63 -14.22 -1.45
C HIS A 95 7.63 -13.15 -1.84
N LEU A 96 7.13 -11.99 -2.22
CA LEU A 96 7.91 -10.79 -2.50
C LEU A 96 7.87 -9.87 -1.27
N HIS A 97 9.00 -9.26 -0.92
CA HIS A 97 9.16 -8.36 0.24
C HIS A 97 9.00 -9.04 1.61
N GLY A 98 9.29 -10.35 1.71
CA GLY A 98 9.39 -11.02 3.00
C GLY A 98 10.59 -10.55 3.82
N GLY A 99 10.50 -10.71 5.15
CA GLY A 99 11.59 -10.44 6.08
C GLY A 99 11.78 -8.97 6.48
N GLU A 100 10.93 -8.06 6.06
CA GLU A 100 10.87 -6.69 6.56
C GLU A 100 10.35 -6.67 8.01
N LEU A 101 10.50 -5.56 8.72
CA LEU A 101 9.96 -5.36 10.06
C LEU A 101 9.14 -4.07 10.11
N THR A 102 7.98 -4.18 10.75
CA THR A 102 7.16 -3.03 11.10
C THR A 102 6.77 -3.18 12.57
N LEU A 103 7.63 -2.66 13.46
CA LEU A 103 7.46 -2.80 14.90
C LEU A 103 6.11 -2.26 15.34
N GLY A 104 5.38 -3.08 16.13
CA GLY A 104 4.06 -2.72 16.65
C GLY A 104 2.90 -2.88 15.67
N ALA A 105 3.13 -3.24 14.41
CA ALA A 105 2.06 -3.49 13.44
C ALA A 105 1.61 -4.96 13.46
N TYR A 106 0.30 -5.19 13.28
CA TYR A 106 -0.25 -6.54 13.08
C TYR A 106 0.31 -7.21 11.82
N ASP A 107 0.61 -6.41 10.80
CA ASP A 107 1.14 -6.86 9.50
C ASP A 107 2.48 -7.59 9.64
N ASP A 108 3.27 -7.30 10.69
CA ASP A 108 4.54 -8.00 10.93
C ASP A 108 4.32 -9.51 11.16
N ALA A 109 3.28 -9.87 11.91
CA ALA A 109 2.90 -11.27 12.13
C ALA A 109 2.41 -11.92 10.84
N TYR A 110 1.61 -11.22 10.03
CA TYR A 110 1.14 -11.71 8.74
C TYR A 110 2.32 -11.94 7.79
N ARG A 111 3.23 -10.99 7.68
CA ARG A 111 4.44 -11.08 6.82
C ARG A 111 5.24 -12.33 7.13
N HIS A 112 5.52 -12.58 8.39
CA HIS A 112 6.32 -13.74 8.79
C HIS A 112 5.55 -15.05 8.59
N SER A 113 4.23 -15.05 8.79
CA SER A 113 3.38 -16.20 8.49
C SER A 113 3.34 -16.49 6.99
N ILE A 114 3.17 -15.48 6.14
CA ILE A 114 3.23 -15.61 4.67
C ILE A 114 4.58 -16.21 4.25
N THR A 115 5.69 -15.73 4.84
CA THR A 115 7.01 -16.30 4.60
C THR A 115 7.01 -17.80 4.90
N LYS A 116 6.41 -18.26 6.02
CA LYS A 116 6.37 -19.68 6.38
C LYS A 116 5.50 -20.54 5.46
N PHE A 117 4.48 -19.98 4.82
CA PHE A 117 3.67 -20.68 3.82
C PHE A 117 4.30 -20.71 2.44
N SER A 118 5.39 -19.99 2.22
CA SER A 118 5.95 -19.77 0.90
C SER A 118 7.04 -20.77 0.53
N TYR A 119 7.07 -21.12 -0.74
CA TYR A 119 8.06 -22.01 -1.33
C TYR A 119 9.33 -21.28 -1.79
N LEU A 120 9.17 -19.99 -2.20
CA LEU A 120 10.23 -19.18 -2.78
C LEU A 120 10.11 -17.74 -2.27
N HIS A 121 11.25 -17.06 -2.03
CA HIS A 121 11.28 -15.76 -1.39
C HIS A 121 12.18 -14.79 -2.16
N PHE A 122 11.63 -13.59 -2.44
CA PHE A 122 12.34 -12.48 -3.05
C PHE A 122 12.32 -11.29 -2.10
N THR A 123 13.48 -10.93 -1.54
CA THR A 123 13.61 -9.90 -0.51
C THR A 123 14.20 -8.61 -1.04
N ALA A 124 13.81 -7.48 -0.46
CA ALA A 124 14.25 -6.16 -0.88
C ALA A 124 15.67 -5.78 -0.41
N SER A 125 16.23 -6.50 0.58
CA SER A 125 17.57 -6.22 1.08
C SER A 125 18.29 -7.46 1.61
N LYS A 126 19.62 -7.35 1.77
CA LYS A 126 20.45 -8.42 2.38
C LYS A 126 20.05 -8.72 3.83
N ASN A 127 19.60 -7.69 4.59
CA ASN A 127 19.17 -7.87 5.97
C ASN A 127 17.83 -8.63 6.03
N TYR A 128 16.90 -8.34 5.14
CA TYR A 128 15.63 -9.05 5.04
C TYR A 128 15.83 -10.50 4.59
N ARG A 129 16.73 -10.73 3.63
CA ARG A 129 17.15 -12.10 3.24
C ARG A 129 17.67 -12.88 4.45
N ARG A 130 18.55 -12.28 5.26
CA ARG A 130 19.09 -12.93 6.47
C ARG A 130 17.96 -13.31 7.43
N ARG A 131 17.00 -12.42 7.64
CA ARG A 131 15.85 -12.67 8.55
C ARG A 131 14.97 -13.80 8.04
N VAL A 132 14.66 -13.86 6.76
CA VAL A 132 13.90 -14.96 6.16
C VAL A 132 14.61 -16.30 6.39
N ILE A 133 15.94 -16.34 6.23
CA ILE A 133 16.72 -17.55 6.53
C ILE A 133 16.69 -17.87 8.05
N GLN A 134 16.76 -16.87 8.92
CA GLN A 134 16.64 -17.06 10.38
C GLN A 134 15.26 -17.58 10.80
N LEU A 135 14.21 -17.31 10.04
CA LEU A 135 12.88 -17.91 10.23
C LEU A 135 12.85 -19.40 9.84
N GLY A 136 13.96 -19.97 9.38
CA GLY A 136 14.11 -21.39 9.04
C GLY A 136 13.91 -21.69 7.54
N GLU A 137 13.91 -20.69 6.67
CA GLU A 137 13.77 -20.91 5.23
C GLU A 137 15.10 -21.36 4.60
N ASN A 138 14.99 -22.21 3.59
CA ASN A 138 16.17 -22.73 2.88
C ASN A 138 16.91 -21.60 2.15
N PRO A 139 18.21 -21.32 2.45
CA PRO A 139 18.96 -20.24 1.84
C PRO A 139 19.02 -20.26 0.31
N ARG A 140 18.89 -21.45 -0.31
CA ARG A 140 18.85 -21.62 -1.77
C ARG A 140 17.56 -21.17 -2.41
N LYS A 141 16.52 -20.92 -1.60
CA LYS A 141 15.19 -20.45 -2.03
C LYS A 141 14.93 -18.98 -1.65
N VAL A 142 15.92 -18.30 -1.07
CA VAL A 142 15.79 -16.91 -0.64
C VAL A 142 16.74 -16.03 -1.45
N PHE A 143 16.19 -15.15 -2.27
CA PHE A 143 16.93 -14.27 -3.18
C PHE A 143 16.79 -12.82 -2.75
N ASN A 144 17.90 -12.07 -2.77
CA ASN A 144 17.87 -10.63 -2.60
C ASN A 144 17.85 -9.97 -3.98
N VAL A 145 16.72 -9.40 -4.35
CA VAL A 145 16.49 -8.80 -5.68
C VAL A 145 16.38 -7.27 -5.65
N GLY A 146 16.35 -6.70 -4.44
CA GLY A 146 16.08 -5.27 -4.27
C GLY A 146 14.58 -4.95 -4.19
N PRO A 147 14.22 -3.70 -3.86
CA PRO A 147 12.83 -3.27 -3.79
C PRO A 147 12.25 -3.12 -5.21
N LEU A 148 11.02 -3.63 -5.42
CA LEU A 148 10.30 -3.53 -6.70
C LEU A 148 10.07 -2.08 -7.13
N ALA A 149 9.84 -1.18 -6.19
CA ALA A 149 9.65 0.24 -6.45
C ALA A 149 10.81 0.87 -7.24
N ARG A 150 12.05 0.38 -7.06
CA ARG A 150 13.22 0.87 -7.80
C ARG A 150 13.10 0.64 -9.31
N GLU A 151 12.61 -0.53 -9.69
CA GLU A 151 12.41 -0.88 -11.09
C GLU A 151 11.23 -0.09 -11.66
N SER A 152 10.12 -0.02 -10.94
CA SER A 152 8.95 0.78 -11.33
C SER A 152 9.32 2.23 -11.59
N ILE A 153 10.08 2.88 -10.69
CA ILE A 153 10.54 4.26 -10.85
C ILE A 153 11.38 4.43 -12.13
N SER A 154 12.22 3.45 -12.49
CA SER A 154 13.05 3.54 -13.69
C SER A 154 12.27 3.51 -15.00
N HIS A 155 11.05 3.00 -14.99
CA HIS A 155 10.17 2.89 -16.16
C HIS A 155 9.09 3.98 -16.22
N VAL A 156 8.87 4.72 -15.12
CA VAL A 156 7.86 5.78 -15.08
C VAL A 156 8.32 7.01 -15.85
N LYS A 157 7.46 7.50 -16.73
CA LYS A 157 7.64 8.78 -17.40
C LYS A 157 7.16 9.90 -16.46
N PHE A 158 8.11 10.60 -15.84
CA PHE A 158 7.78 11.71 -14.95
C PHE A 158 7.11 12.86 -15.68
N LEU A 159 6.08 13.43 -15.03
CA LEU A 159 5.44 14.65 -15.50
C LEU A 159 6.37 15.85 -15.33
N LYS A 160 6.32 16.79 -16.26
CA LYS A 160 6.92 18.11 -16.07
C LYS A 160 6.14 18.88 -14.98
N LYS A 161 6.82 19.79 -14.29
CA LYS A 161 6.19 20.62 -13.24
C LYS A 161 4.87 21.25 -13.70
N SER A 162 4.84 21.83 -14.91
CA SER A 162 3.65 22.47 -15.47
C SER A 162 2.48 21.50 -15.71
N GLU A 163 2.76 20.24 -16.05
CA GLU A 163 1.75 19.21 -16.24
C GLU A 163 1.19 18.75 -14.87
N LEU A 164 2.08 18.62 -13.89
CA LEU A 164 1.70 18.31 -12.51
C LEU A 164 0.82 19.41 -11.91
N GLU A 165 1.23 20.69 -12.05
CA GLU A 165 0.45 21.85 -11.60
C GLU A 165 -0.96 21.88 -12.22
N LYS A 166 -1.06 21.55 -13.51
CA LYS A 166 -2.36 21.46 -14.20
C LYS A 166 -3.23 20.34 -13.64
N ARG A 167 -2.65 19.17 -13.35
CA ARG A 167 -3.37 18.03 -12.75
C ARG A 167 -3.83 18.35 -11.33
N LEU A 168 -2.94 18.89 -10.51
CA LEU A 168 -3.22 19.25 -9.12
C LEU A 168 -4.11 20.50 -9.00
N LYS A 169 -4.30 21.26 -10.08
CA LYS A 169 -4.97 22.57 -10.07
C LYS A 169 -4.35 23.54 -9.05
N LEU A 170 -3.05 23.40 -8.81
CA LEU A 170 -2.28 24.17 -7.85
C LEU A 170 -0.97 24.63 -8.50
N LYS A 171 -0.62 25.91 -8.31
CA LYS A 171 0.67 26.43 -8.76
C LYS A 171 1.71 26.17 -7.67
N LEU A 172 2.70 25.33 -7.97
CA LEU A 172 3.70 24.92 -7.00
C LEU A 172 4.79 25.99 -6.81
N LYS A 173 5.12 26.28 -5.58
CA LYS A 173 6.27 27.12 -5.21
C LYS A 173 7.60 26.46 -5.64
N GLN A 174 8.70 27.17 -5.41
CA GLN A 174 10.03 26.64 -5.67
C GLN A 174 10.36 25.44 -4.78
N LYS A 175 9.94 25.51 -3.52
CA LYS A 175 10.07 24.40 -2.56
C LYS A 175 8.74 23.66 -2.45
N VAL A 176 8.78 22.34 -2.60
CA VAL A 176 7.62 21.47 -2.45
C VAL A 176 7.94 20.40 -1.43
N ILE A 177 7.03 20.21 -0.49
CA ILE A 177 7.10 19.14 0.50
C ILE A 177 5.98 18.17 0.22
N LEU A 178 6.32 16.91 0.00
CA LEU A 178 5.37 15.80 0.02
C LEU A 178 5.35 15.25 1.44
N ALA A 179 4.19 15.32 2.08
CA ALA A 179 4.00 14.86 3.45
C ALA A 179 2.98 13.74 3.51
N THR A 180 3.26 12.74 4.33
CA THR A 180 2.33 11.67 4.64
C THR A 180 2.40 11.35 6.13
N PHE A 181 1.27 10.94 6.70
CA PHE A 181 1.19 10.56 8.11
C PHE A 181 0.51 9.20 8.24
N HIS A 182 1.21 8.27 8.89
CA HIS A 182 0.68 6.95 9.24
C HIS A 182 0.59 6.84 10.76
N PRO A 183 -0.63 6.70 11.34
CA PRO A 183 -0.78 6.55 12.77
C PRO A 183 -0.16 5.25 13.28
N GLU A 184 0.42 5.30 14.48
CA GLU A 184 0.91 4.13 15.20
C GLU A 184 -0.25 3.36 15.83
N ILE A 185 -0.18 2.03 15.87
CA ILE A 185 -1.19 1.20 16.53
C ILE A 185 -1.09 1.38 18.05
N GLY A 186 -2.21 1.62 18.72
CA GLY A 186 -2.34 1.53 20.18
C GLY A 186 -2.39 2.86 20.95
N SER A 187 -2.32 4.02 20.30
CA SER A 187 -2.44 5.31 21.01
C SER A 187 -3.14 6.38 20.16
N GLU A 188 -4.47 6.37 20.20
CA GLU A 188 -5.32 7.29 19.42
C GLU A 188 -5.05 8.76 19.73
N GLU A 189 -5.01 9.14 21.02
CA GLU A 189 -4.75 10.51 21.44
C GLU A 189 -3.36 11.00 21.06
N LYS A 190 -2.33 10.15 21.24
CA LYS A 190 -0.96 10.49 20.83
C LYS A 190 -0.85 10.69 19.32
N ASN A 191 -1.50 9.84 18.53
CA ASN A 191 -1.55 9.98 17.08
C ASN A 191 -2.22 11.28 16.65
N LYS A 192 -3.32 11.64 17.30
CA LYS A 192 -4.02 12.88 17.04
C LYS A 192 -3.14 14.08 17.34
N GLN A 193 -2.48 14.11 18.51
CA GLN A 193 -1.57 15.18 18.88
C GLN A 193 -0.38 15.27 17.90
N ASN A 194 0.27 14.15 17.60
CA ASN A 194 1.39 14.12 16.66
C ASN A 194 0.99 14.63 15.26
N LEU A 195 -0.20 14.25 14.78
CA LEU A 195 -0.72 14.76 13.51
C LEU A 195 -0.97 16.27 13.56
N MET A 196 -1.57 16.78 14.62
CA MET A 196 -1.84 18.21 14.80
C MET A 196 -0.53 19.00 14.82
N ASP A 197 0.46 18.54 15.58
CA ASP A 197 1.77 19.18 15.66
C ASP A 197 2.48 19.16 14.31
N PHE A 198 2.42 18.03 13.59
CA PHE A 198 3.01 17.89 12.26
C PHE A 198 2.37 18.84 11.25
N ILE A 199 1.03 18.92 11.21
CA ILE A 199 0.30 19.83 10.31
C ILE A 199 0.59 21.29 10.69
N HIS A 200 0.61 21.61 11.98
CA HIS A 200 0.92 22.96 12.45
C HIS A 200 2.30 23.43 11.98
N VAL A 201 3.32 22.61 12.19
CA VAL A 201 4.70 22.92 11.75
C VAL A 201 4.77 23.10 10.24
N LEU A 202 4.14 22.22 9.46
CA LEU A 202 4.13 22.33 7.99
C LEU A 202 3.35 23.57 7.52
N GLY A 203 2.23 23.91 8.19
CA GLY A 203 1.39 25.05 7.85
C GLY A 203 2.06 26.41 8.09
N GLU A 204 3.00 26.48 9.04
CA GLU A 204 3.75 27.70 9.35
C GLU A 204 4.90 28.00 8.38
N LEU A 205 5.20 27.08 7.46
CA LEU A 205 6.28 27.27 6.50
C LEU A 205 5.91 28.30 5.45
N GLU A 206 6.81 29.24 5.17
CA GLU A 206 6.63 30.28 4.18
C GLU A 206 7.29 29.93 2.84
N ASN A 207 6.65 30.36 1.74
CA ASN A 207 7.14 30.13 0.38
C ASN A 207 7.33 28.65 -0.01
N VAL A 208 6.51 27.78 0.56
CA VAL A 208 6.52 26.34 0.34
C VAL A 208 5.15 25.88 -0.12
N SER A 209 5.09 24.90 -1.03
CA SER A 209 3.87 24.15 -1.29
C SER A 209 3.93 22.83 -0.54
N VAL A 210 2.89 22.52 0.23
CA VAL A 210 2.76 21.28 0.96
C VAL A 210 1.70 20.41 0.27
N LEU A 211 2.12 19.27 -0.23
CA LEU A 211 1.24 18.23 -0.75
C LEU A 211 1.09 17.16 0.32
N PHE A 212 -0.06 17.13 0.98
CA PHE A 212 -0.32 16.17 2.04
C PHE A 212 -1.13 15.00 1.48
N THR A 213 -0.61 13.77 1.58
CA THR A 213 -1.33 12.61 1.09
C THR A 213 -2.46 12.24 2.03
N SER A 214 -3.63 11.96 1.48
CA SER A 214 -4.75 11.42 2.26
C SER A 214 -4.33 10.09 2.89
N PRO A 215 -4.65 9.85 4.17
CA PRO A 215 -4.30 8.60 4.82
C PRO A 215 -4.99 7.42 4.17
N ASN A 216 -4.31 6.28 4.20
CA ASN A 216 -4.93 4.99 3.94
C ASN A 216 -6.01 4.68 4.99
N LEU A 217 -6.80 3.67 4.73
CA LEU A 217 -7.89 3.23 5.60
C LEU A 217 -7.39 2.32 6.74
N ASP A 218 -6.14 2.46 7.10
CA ASP A 218 -5.58 1.86 8.28
C ASP A 218 -6.28 2.41 9.53
N PHE A 219 -6.05 1.78 10.66
CA PHE A 219 -6.55 2.20 11.97
C PHE A 219 -6.44 3.73 12.13
N LEU A 220 -7.55 4.42 12.39
CA LEU A 220 -7.69 5.90 12.46
C LEU A 220 -7.66 6.69 11.13
N GLY A 221 -7.62 6.08 9.97
CA GLY A 221 -7.61 6.82 8.70
C GLY A 221 -8.80 7.76 8.52
N ASN A 222 -9.99 7.38 9.01
CA ASN A 222 -11.19 8.23 8.98
C ASN A 222 -11.08 9.45 9.90
N GLU A 223 -10.40 9.32 11.03
CA GLU A 223 -10.18 10.43 11.96
C GLU A 223 -9.15 11.39 11.43
N VAL A 224 -8.08 10.88 10.85
CA VAL A 224 -7.08 11.69 10.14
C VAL A 224 -7.74 12.48 9.00
N LYS A 225 -8.63 11.88 8.22
CA LYS A 225 -9.42 12.59 7.19
C LYS A 225 -10.30 13.70 7.76
N LYS A 226 -10.96 13.46 8.89
CA LYS A 226 -11.79 14.48 9.55
C LYS A 226 -10.93 15.66 10.05
N LEU A 227 -9.79 15.35 10.68
CA LEU A 227 -8.84 16.35 11.16
C LEU A 227 -8.26 17.18 10.02
N LEU A 228 -7.84 16.55 8.93
CA LEU A 228 -7.35 17.26 7.75
C LEU A 228 -8.40 18.21 7.19
N LYS A 229 -9.65 17.79 7.05
CA LYS A 229 -10.75 18.65 6.60
C LYS A 229 -11.05 19.82 7.55
N GLN A 230 -10.95 19.61 8.85
CA GLN A 230 -11.12 20.67 9.85
C GLN A 230 -9.97 21.68 9.80
N LEU A 231 -8.77 21.22 9.48
CA LEU A 231 -7.57 22.05 9.42
C LEU A 231 -7.41 22.76 8.07
N GLU A 232 -7.97 22.22 6.98
CA GLU A 232 -8.06 22.91 5.69
C GLU A 232 -8.82 24.25 5.77
N ALA A 233 -9.68 24.42 6.79
CA ALA A 233 -10.35 25.68 7.08
C ALA A 233 -9.43 26.71 7.77
N ASN A 234 -8.24 26.33 8.23
CA ASN A 234 -7.28 27.22 8.84
C ASN A 234 -6.44 27.92 7.77
N ILE A 235 -6.09 29.17 8.01
CA ILE A 235 -5.22 29.94 7.12
C ILE A 235 -3.78 29.49 7.37
N PHE A 236 -3.26 28.62 6.49
CA PHE A 236 -1.85 28.26 6.47
C PHE A 236 -1.00 29.31 5.75
N LYS A 237 0.24 29.50 6.18
CA LYS A 237 1.24 30.31 5.45
C LYS A 237 1.77 29.55 4.23
N ALA A 238 1.79 28.22 4.29
CA ALA A 238 2.13 27.36 3.16
C ALA A 238 0.95 27.24 2.18
N ASP A 239 1.25 27.10 0.89
CA ASP A 239 0.27 26.67 -0.10
C ASP A 239 -0.03 25.18 0.13
N TRP A 240 -1.20 24.87 0.68
CA TRP A 240 -1.57 23.54 1.10
C TRP A 240 -2.53 22.88 0.13
N LEU A 241 -2.28 21.62 -0.19
CA LEU A 241 -3.19 20.74 -0.91
C LEU A 241 -3.20 19.36 -0.27
N THR A 242 -4.37 18.92 0.19
CA THR A 242 -4.58 17.52 0.52
C THR A 242 -4.89 16.76 -0.76
N VAL A 243 -3.96 15.94 -1.20
CA VAL A 243 -4.14 15.06 -2.36
C VAL A 243 -4.84 13.79 -1.88
N GLY A 244 -5.87 13.36 -2.61
CA GLY A 244 -6.58 12.10 -2.34
C GLY A 244 -5.60 10.92 -2.26
N ILE A 245 -6.09 9.73 -1.94
CA ILE A 245 -5.30 8.51 -2.10
C ILE A 245 -4.98 8.45 -3.60
N MET A 246 -3.84 9.02 -3.92
CA MET A 246 -3.30 8.85 -5.25
C MET A 246 -2.77 7.44 -5.28
N ALA A 247 -3.28 6.65 -6.16
CA ALA A 247 -2.75 5.34 -6.38
C ALA A 247 -1.25 5.42 -6.67
N GLY A 248 -0.57 4.30 -6.43
CA GLY A 248 0.89 4.25 -6.47
C GLY A 248 1.55 4.83 -7.72
N SER A 249 0.84 4.85 -8.85
CA SER A 249 1.28 5.49 -10.11
C SER A 249 1.35 7.02 -10.01
N ASP A 250 0.44 7.66 -9.29
CA ASP A 250 0.40 9.11 -9.19
C ASP A 250 1.38 9.63 -8.12
N LEU A 251 1.64 8.86 -7.06
CA LEU A 251 2.69 9.20 -6.08
C LEU A 251 4.09 9.11 -6.69
N SER A 252 4.33 8.18 -7.60
CA SER A 252 5.60 8.12 -8.35
C SER A 252 5.78 9.31 -9.31
N LEU A 253 4.69 9.96 -9.72
CA LEU A 253 4.71 11.16 -10.54
C LEU A 253 5.10 12.44 -9.76
N ILE A 254 5.04 12.41 -8.42
CA ILE A 254 5.40 13.54 -7.55
C ILE A 254 6.91 13.54 -7.21
N HIS A 255 7.69 12.63 -7.69
CA HIS A 255 9.15 12.71 -7.56
C HIS A 255 9.70 13.93 -8.35
N ILE A 256 9.51 15.09 -7.75
CA ILE A 256 10.22 16.32 -8.15
C ILE A 256 11.57 16.28 -7.44
N SER A 257 12.44 15.44 -7.88
CA SER A 257 13.84 15.49 -7.48
C SER A 257 14.66 15.98 -8.66
N GLU A 258 14.71 17.28 -8.85
CA GLU A 258 15.97 17.84 -9.28
C GLU A 258 16.77 18.12 -8.01
N PRO A 259 17.92 17.47 -7.78
CA PRO A 259 18.88 17.96 -6.81
C PRO A 259 19.35 19.31 -7.34
N THR A 260 18.85 20.38 -6.75
CA THR A 260 19.51 21.68 -6.89
C THR A 260 20.93 21.53 -6.38
N ARG A 261 21.89 21.64 -7.29
CA ARG A 261 23.29 21.83 -6.99
C ARG A 261 23.52 23.11 -6.17
#